data_c1b798e9bfde3bb687e62ce8795c9522
#
_entry.id   c1b798e9bfde3bb687e62ce8795c9522
#
_cell.length_a   1.000
_cell.length_b   1.000
_cell.length_c   1.000
_cell.angle_alpha   90.00
_cell.angle_beta   90.00
_cell.angle_gamma   90.00
#
_symmetry.space_group_name_H-M   'P 1'
#
loop_
_entity.id
_entity.type
_entity.pdbx_description
1 polymer ?
#
loop_
_entity_poly.entity_id
_entity_poly.type
_entity_poly.pdbx_seq_one_letter_code
_entity_poly.pdbx_strand_id
1 'polypeptide(L)'
;MQNAQDGGEAILEAFRNLHVDYILSSPGSEWGPVWEALARQKVGNKPGPTYLSCGHETLAVNLAWGYTTVTGRMQAVLLHAGAGLLQGSMGIHAANVTGTPMVVMSGESLSFGENPDFDPGRQWFGSLSIVGGPHRLMEPIVKWANQATSSATLYEQVVRAGEMAQRTPAGPTYVNVPIENML
;
A
#
# COMPACT_ATOMS: atom_id res chain seq x y z
N MET A 1 16.13 10.76 3.96
CA MET A 1 15.64 9.56 4.70
C MET A 1 16.22 9.56 6.10
N GLN A 2 15.47 10.05 7.07
CA GLN A 2 15.93 10.05 8.46
C GLN A 2 15.27 8.89 9.18
N ASN A 3 16.05 7.84 9.46
CA ASN A 3 15.78 6.80 10.46
C ASN A 3 14.62 5.82 10.27
N ALA A 4 14.18 5.47 9.07
CA ALA A 4 13.39 4.27 8.89
C ALA A 4 14.30 3.04 9.13
N GLN A 5 13.88 2.11 10.01
CA GLN A 5 14.65 0.91 10.32
C GLN A 5 14.53 -0.15 9.21
N ASP A 6 13.39 -0.14 8.52
CA ASP A 6 13.01 -1.07 7.46
C ASP A 6 12.02 -0.40 6.51
N GLY A 7 11.64 -1.08 5.43
CA GLY A 7 10.65 -0.56 4.47
C GLY A 7 9.24 -0.47 5.06
N GLY A 8 8.90 -1.28 6.06
CA GLY A 8 7.63 -1.15 6.79
C GLY A 8 7.53 0.17 7.54
N GLU A 9 8.61 0.60 8.20
CA GLU A 9 8.66 1.93 8.85
C GLU A 9 8.65 3.05 7.81
N ALA A 10 9.31 2.88 6.66
CA ALA A 10 9.30 3.87 5.58
C ALA A 10 7.87 4.11 5.05
N ILE A 11 7.09 3.06 4.85
CA ILE A 11 5.67 3.15 4.46
C ILE A 11 4.86 3.87 5.54
N LEU A 12 5.01 3.48 6.79
CA LEU A 12 4.25 4.07 7.90
C LEU A 12 4.59 5.55 8.09
N GLU A 13 5.87 5.94 7.94
CA GLU A 13 6.29 7.34 8.02
C GLU A 13 5.73 8.18 6.85
N ALA A 14 5.66 7.60 5.65
CA ALA A 14 5.01 8.24 4.51
C ALA A 14 3.52 8.50 4.78
N PHE A 15 2.80 7.56 5.39
CA PHE A 15 1.40 7.76 5.77
C PHE A 15 1.22 8.79 6.87
N ARG A 16 2.17 8.93 7.81
CA ARG A 16 2.18 10.03 8.79
C ARG A 16 2.32 11.38 8.10
N ASN A 17 3.26 11.48 7.18
CA ASN A 17 3.48 12.70 6.40
C ASN A 17 2.24 13.09 5.56
N LEU A 18 1.55 12.11 5.00
CA LEU A 18 0.32 12.30 4.23
C LEU A 18 -0.92 12.56 5.10
N HIS A 19 -0.78 12.57 6.43
CA HIS A 19 -1.87 12.74 7.39
C HIS A 19 -3.01 11.72 7.23
N VAL A 20 -2.65 10.48 6.94
CA VAL A 20 -3.60 9.37 6.87
C VAL A 20 -4.12 9.03 8.27
N ASP A 21 -5.45 8.94 8.43
CA ASP A 21 -6.05 8.57 9.71
C ASP A 21 -6.07 7.07 9.95
N TYR A 22 -6.39 6.33 8.87
CA TYR A 22 -6.59 4.89 8.94
C TYR A 22 -5.84 4.17 7.82
N ILE A 23 -5.23 3.05 8.20
CA ILE A 23 -4.81 2.01 7.29
C ILE A 23 -5.87 0.93 7.33
N LEU A 24 -6.66 0.78 6.27
CA LEU A 24 -7.68 -0.25 6.13
C LEU A 24 -7.08 -1.42 5.39
N SER A 25 -7.14 -2.61 5.96
CA SER A 25 -6.42 -3.75 5.40
C SER A 25 -7.21 -5.04 5.50
N SER A 26 -7.23 -5.81 4.42
CA SER A 26 -7.46 -7.25 4.46
C SER A 26 -6.07 -7.88 4.39
N PRO A 27 -5.56 -8.36 5.53
CA PRO A 27 -4.14 -8.61 5.67
C PRO A 27 -3.66 -9.88 4.96
N GLY A 28 -2.51 -9.77 4.32
CA GLY A 28 -1.66 -10.88 3.93
C GLY A 28 -0.35 -10.84 4.73
N SER A 29 0.36 -11.95 4.81
CA SER A 29 1.61 -12.09 5.59
C SER A 29 2.75 -11.19 5.11
N GLU A 30 2.69 -10.71 3.88
CA GLU A 30 3.64 -9.74 3.31
C GLU A 30 3.67 -8.40 4.05
N TRP A 31 2.64 -8.06 4.79
CA TRP A 31 2.58 -6.82 5.56
C TRP A 31 3.21 -6.92 6.96
N GLY A 32 3.88 -8.02 7.27
CA GLY A 32 4.61 -8.21 8.54
C GLY A 32 5.46 -7.02 8.94
N PRO A 33 6.34 -6.47 8.06
CA PRO A 33 7.18 -5.31 8.40
C PRO A 33 6.37 -4.06 8.77
N VAL A 34 5.23 -3.82 8.10
CA VAL A 34 4.32 -2.71 8.45
C VAL A 34 3.66 -2.95 9.81
N TRP A 35 3.28 -4.19 10.14
CA TRP A 35 2.73 -4.51 11.47
C TRP A 35 3.76 -4.32 12.58
N GLU A 36 5.01 -4.66 12.34
CA GLU A 36 6.10 -4.38 13.28
C GLU A 36 6.31 -2.86 13.48
N ALA A 37 6.27 -2.09 12.40
CA ALA A 37 6.33 -0.63 12.48
C ALA A 37 5.15 -0.04 13.28
N LEU A 38 3.93 -0.58 13.09
CA LEU A 38 2.74 -0.20 13.87
C LEU A 38 2.87 -0.59 15.35
N ALA A 39 3.48 -1.74 15.65
CA ALA A 39 3.78 -2.14 17.02
C ALA A 39 4.78 -1.18 17.67
N ARG A 40 5.84 -0.80 16.97
CA ARG A 40 6.81 0.22 17.42
C ARG A 40 6.12 1.58 17.64
N GLN A 41 5.23 1.99 16.74
CA GLN A 41 4.41 3.21 16.90
C GLN A 41 3.62 3.19 18.20
N LYS A 42 2.93 2.08 18.48
CA LYS A 42 2.10 1.91 19.67
C LYS A 42 2.93 1.92 20.96
N VAL A 43 4.02 1.17 21.00
CA VAL A 43 4.93 1.12 22.17
C VAL A 43 5.56 2.48 22.45
N GLY A 44 5.96 3.19 21.41
CA GLY A 44 6.57 4.52 21.51
C GLY A 44 5.58 5.67 21.70
N ASN A 45 4.27 5.42 21.79
CA ASN A 45 3.22 6.44 21.80
C ASN A 45 3.38 7.48 20.68
N LYS A 46 3.91 7.07 19.53
CA LYS A 46 4.13 7.94 18.39
C LYS A 46 2.79 8.18 17.66
N PRO A 47 2.44 9.43 17.32
CA PRO A 47 1.22 9.69 16.56
C PRO A 47 1.34 9.08 15.15
N GLY A 48 0.19 8.67 14.59
CA GLY A 48 0.15 8.10 13.24
C GLY A 48 -1.17 7.38 12.97
N PRO A 49 -1.31 6.74 11.80
CA PRO A 49 -2.55 6.12 11.41
C PRO A 49 -2.94 4.97 12.32
N THR A 50 -4.24 4.78 12.47
CA THR A 50 -4.83 3.61 13.14
C THR A 50 -5.02 2.48 12.13
N TYR A 51 -4.55 1.29 12.47
CA TYR A 51 -4.75 0.10 11.65
C TYR A 51 -6.11 -0.54 11.92
N LEU A 52 -6.89 -0.77 10.86
CA LEU A 52 -8.16 -1.47 10.90
C LEU A 52 -8.09 -2.73 10.02
N SER A 53 -8.16 -3.90 10.67
CA SER A 53 -8.25 -5.18 9.96
C SER A 53 -9.68 -5.41 9.49
N CYS A 54 -9.83 -5.71 8.21
CA CYS A 54 -11.10 -6.00 7.55
C CYS A 54 -11.14 -7.48 7.16
N GLY A 55 -12.32 -8.09 7.21
CA GLY A 55 -12.49 -9.49 6.84
C GLY A 55 -12.52 -9.76 5.33
N HIS A 56 -12.41 -8.73 4.50
CA HIS A 56 -12.40 -8.84 3.04
C HIS A 56 -11.85 -7.56 2.39
N GLU A 57 -11.15 -7.70 1.27
CA GLU A 57 -10.50 -6.60 0.56
C GLU A 57 -11.49 -5.55 0.03
N THR A 58 -12.61 -6.01 -0.50
CA THR A 58 -13.69 -5.11 -0.94
C THR A 58 -14.19 -4.23 0.21
N LEU A 59 -14.28 -4.79 1.43
CA LEU A 59 -14.68 -4.02 2.61
C LEU A 59 -13.64 -2.96 2.95
N ALA A 60 -12.34 -3.31 2.93
CA ALA A 60 -11.27 -2.37 3.22
C ALA A 60 -11.29 -1.17 2.24
N VAL A 61 -11.41 -1.43 0.94
CA VAL A 61 -11.50 -0.39 -0.08
C VAL A 61 -12.75 0.48 0.10
N ASN A 62 -13.91 -0.14 0.33
CA ASN A 62 -15.18 0.59 0.45
C ASN A 62 -15.24 1.44 1.74
N LEU A 63 -14.62 1.00 2.83
CA LEU A 63 -14.49 1.81 4.04
C LEU A 63 -13.59 3.04 3.80
N ALA A 64 -12.45 2.86 3.11
CA ALA A 64 -11.60 3.98 2.72
C ALA A 64 -12.35 4.96 1.82
N TRP A 65 -13.07 4.46 0.82
CA TRP A 65 -13.88 5.27 -0.08
C TRP A 65 -14.95 6.07 0.67
N GLY A 66 -15.74 5.39 1.50
CA GLY A 66 -16.80 6.04 2.28
C GLY A 66 -16.25 7.08 3.25
N TYR A 67 -15.19 6.76 3.99
CA TYR A 67 -14.55 7.71 4.92
C TYR A 67 -14.02 8.95 4.18
N THR A 68 -13.30 8.75 3.09
CA THR A 68 -12.76 9.85 2.28
C THR A 68 -13.88 10.71 1.70
N THR A 69 -14.95 10.10 1.20
CA THR A 69 -16.12 10.83 0.64
C THR A 69 -16.77 11.73 1.68
N VAL A 70 -16.89 11.26 2.92
CA VAL A 70 -17.57 12.03 4.00
C VAL A 70 -16.66 13.09 4.60
N THR A 71 -15.37 12.80 4.75
CA THR A 71 -14.44 13.67 5.49
C THR A 71 -13.56 14.53 4.61
N GLY A 72 -13.43 14.20 3.32
CA GLY A 72 -12.44 14.79 2.42
C GLY A 72 -11.00 14.36 2.69
N ARG A 73 -10.76 13.44 3.64
CA ARG A 73 -9.43 13.03 4.09
C ARG A 73 -9.05 11.68 3.45
N MET A 74 -8.00 11.71 2.64
CA MET A 74 -7.46 10.52 1.96
C MET A 74 -7.04 9.43 2.95
N GLN A 75 -7.35 8.18 2.65
CA GLN A 75 -6.98 7.03 3.45
C GLN A 75 -6.04 6.08 2.71
N ALA A 76 -5.38 5.18 3.47
CA ALA A 76 -4.53 4.13 2.94
C ALA A 76 -5.24 2.77 3.00
N VAL A 77 -5.01 1.95 1.99
CA VAL A 77 -5.54 0.58 1.89
C VAL A 77 -4.40 -0.38 1.60
N LEU A 78 -4.24 -1.40 2.44
CA LEU A 78 -3.26 -2.48 2.25
C LEU A 78 -3.98 -3.78 1.94
N LEU A 79 -3.72 -4.34 0.77
CA LEU A 79 -4.36 -5.55 0.26
C LEU A 79 -3.37 -6.70 0.17
N HIS A 80 -3.87 -7.93 0.24
CA HIS A 80 -3.05 -9.11 -0.02
C HIS A 80 -2.58 -9.16 -1.48
N ALA A 81 -1.41 -9.74 -1.70
CA ALA A 81 -0.82 -9.92 -3.02
C ALA A 81 -1.76 -10.64 -3.98
N GLY A 82 -1.75 -10.27 -5.24
CA GLY A 82 -2.49 -10.93 -6.32
C GLY A 82 -4.00 -11.02 -6.06
N ALA A 83 -4.44 -12.08 -5.40
CA ALA A 83 -5.86 -12.36 -5.16
C ALA A 83 -6.58 -11.24 -4.40
N GLY A 84 -5.95 -10.68 -3.37
CA GLY A 84 -6.52 -9.57 -2.60
C GLY A 84 -6.67 -8.30 -3.42
N LEU A 85 -5.69 -7.98 -4.25
CA LEU A 85 -5.77 -6.86 -5.18
C LEU A 85 -6.94 -7.04 -6.17
N LEU A 86 -7.11 -8.24 -6.73
CA LEU A 86 -8.22 -8.57 -7.63
C LEU A 86 -9.58 -8.42 -6.93
N GLN A 87 -9.70 -8.86 -5.69
CA GLN A 87 -10.92 -8.70 -4.89
C GLN A 87 -11.25 -7.22 -4.59
N GLY A 88 -10.24 -6.38 -4.39
CA GLY A 88 -10.41 -4.94 -4.15
C GLY A 88 -10.66 -4.11 -5.41
N SER A 89 -10.37 -4.63 -6.59
CA SER A 89 -10.28 -3.87 -7.85
C SER A 89 -11.57 -3.15 -8.23
N MET A 90 -12.74 -3.74 -7.98
CA MET A 90 -14.03 -3.12 -8.27
C MET A 90 -14.24 -1.84 -7.46
N GLY A 91 -13.97 -1.88 -6.15
CA GLY A 91 -14.08 -0.69 -5.29
C GLY A 91 -13.06 0.39 -5.65
N ILE A 92 -11.84 -0.01 -6.03
CA ILE A 92 -10.79 0.91 -6.49
C ILE A 92 -11.24 1.61 -7.78
N HIS A 93 -11.79 0.86 -8.73
CA HIS A 93 -12.33 1.44 -9.96
C HIS A 93 -13.49 2.41 -9.67
N ALA A 94 -14.39 2.06 -8.78
CA ALA A 94 -15.50 2.94 -8.38
C ALA A 94 -14.97 4.23 -7.73
N ALA A 95 -13.95 4.16 -6.89
CA ALA A 95 -13.29 5.34 -6.33
C ALA A 95 -12.63 6.21 -7.41
N ASN A 96 -12.07 5.60 -8.47
CA ASN A 96 -11.51 6.32 -9.61
C ASN A 96 -12.59 7.08 -10.38
N VAL A 97 -13.71 6.43 -10.66
CA VAL A 97 -14.84 7.06 -11.37
C VAL A 97 -15.43 8.23 -10.58
N THR A 98 -15.45 8.14 -9.26
CA THR A 98 -15.96 9.20 -8.38
C THR A 98 -14.93 10.24 -7.97
N GLY A 99 -13.69 10.11 -8.42
CA GLY A 99 -12.61 11.05 -8.08
C GLY A 99 -12.23 11.03 -6.59
N THR A 100 -12.37 9.89 -5.91
CA THR A 100 -12.10 9.78 -4.47
C THR A 100 -10.63 9.37 -4.24
N PRO A 101 -9.81 10.23 -3.62
CA PRO A 101 -8.39 9.94 -3.40
C PRO A 101 -8.19 8.85 -2.35
N MET A 102 -7.33 7.90 -2.64
CA MET A 102 -6.79 6.91 -1.70
C MET A 102 -5.45 6.39 -2.19
N VAL A 103 -4.59 5.96 -1.29
CA VAL A 103 -3.38 5.21 -1.61
C VAL A 103 -3.67 3.73 -1.39
N VAL A 104 -3.70 2.97 -2.45
CA VAL A 104 -3.86 1.51 -2.40
C VAL A 104 -2.51 0.87 -2.60
N MET A 105 -2.18 -0.09 -1.76
CA MET A 105 -0.96 -0.88 -1.90
C MET A 105 -1.30 -2.36 -1.80
N SER A 106 -0.60 -3.18 -2.56
CA SER A 106 -0.54 -4.62 -2.31
C SER A 106 0.92 -5.07 -2.19
N GLY A 107 1.14 -6.05 -1.35
CA GLY A 107 2.41 -6.74 -1.33
C GLY A 107 2.63 -7.54 -2.60
N GLU A 108 3.83 -8.05 -2.76
CA GLU A 108 4.20 -8.92 -3.87
C GLU A 108 5.25 -9.92 -3.42
N SER A 109 5.39 -10.97 -4.17
CA SER A 109 6.51 -11.90 -4.07
C SER A 109 7.81 -11.22 -4.51
N LEU A 110 8.86 -11.98 -4.71
CA LEU A 110 10.17 -11.45 -5.09
C LEU A 110 10.18 -10.85 -6.48
N SER A 111 10.82 -9.71 -6.61
CA SER A 111 11.19 -9.13 -7.91
C SER A 111 12.67 -9.32 -8.26
N PHE A 112 13.51 -9.67 -7.26
CA PHE A 112 14.97 -9.77 -7.37
C PHE A 112 15.65 -8.48 -7.87
N GLY A 113 15.02 -7.33 -7.62
CA GLY A 113 15.49 -6.06 -8.15
C GLY A 113 16.77 -5.53 -7.52
N GLU A 114 16.84 -5.55 -6.19
CA GLU A 114 18.00 -5.02 -5.44
C GLU A 114 18.95 -6.11 -4.95
N ASN A 115 18.42 -7.22 -4.49
CA ASN A 115 19.21 -8.30 -3.91
C ASN A 115 18.83 -9.64 -4.55
N PRO A 116 19.56 -10.07 -5.58
CA PRO A 116 19.27 -11.33 -6.28
C PRO A 116 19.52 -12.57 -5.42
N ASP A 117 20.29 -12.44 -4.35
CA ASP A 117 20.63 -13.53 -3.43
C ASP A 117 19.69 -13.58 -2.21
N PHE A 118 18.70 -12.72 -2.15
CA PHE A 118 17.72 -12.69 -1.08
C PHE A 118 16.87 -13.97 -1.07
N ASP A 119 16.91 -14.71 0.03
CA ASP A 119 16.07 -15.90 0.25
C ASP A 119 14.95 -15.57 1.25
N PRO A 120 13.70 -15.38 0.79
CA PRO A 120 12.56 -15.12 1.67
C PRO A 120 12.03 -16.38 2.37
N GLY A 121 12.64 -17.53 2.12
CA GLY A 121 12.13 -18.83 2.52
C GLY A 121 11.02 -19.36 1.58
N ARG A 122 10.39 -20.46 2.01
CA ARG A 122 9.43 -21.19 1.15
C ARG A 122 8.03 -20.56 1.07
N GLN A 123 7.78 -19.50 1.83
CA GLN A 123 6.46 -18.86 1.88
C GLN A 123 6.19 -18.02 0.64
N TRP A 124 7.23 -17.56 -0.04
CA TRP A 124 7.13 -16.60 -1.15
C TRP A 124 7.45 -17.29 -2.48
N PHE A 125 6.71 -16.90 -3.50
CA PHE A 125 7.01 -17.36 -4.86
C PHE A 125 8.18 -16.57 -5.44
N GLY A 126 9.04 -17.23 -6.19
CA GLY A 126 10.15 -16.62 -6.92
C GLY A 126 9.70 -15.86 -8.19
N SER A 127 8.44 -15.44 -8.27
CA SER A 127 7.88 -14.73 -9.42
C SER A 127 6.72 -13.85 -8.99
N LEU A 128 6.43 -12.81 -9.78
CA LEU A 128 5.30 -11.94 -9.55
C LEU A 128 3.98 -12.72 -9.60
N SER A 129 3.03 -12.37 -8.73
CA SER A 129 1.71 -12.98 -8.64
C SER A 129 0.87 -12.79 -9.90
N ILE A 130 1.15 -11.74 -10.67
CA ILE A 130 0.46 -11.40 -11.92
C ILE A 130 1.51 -11.15 -13.01
N VAL A 131 1.33 -11.77 -14.15
CA VAL A 131 2.23 -11.60 -15.33
C VAL A 131 2.28 -10.12 -15.74
N GLY A 132 3.48 -9.60 -15.85
CA GLY A 132 3.73 -8.19 -16.15
C GLY A 132 3.66 -7.26 -14.95
N GLY A 133 3.34 -7.79 -13.77
CA GLY A 133 3.23 -7.07 -12.50
C GLY A 133 1.84 -6.51 -12.21
N PRO A 134 1.44 -6.52 -10.94
CA PRO A 134 0.13 -6.02 -10.51
C PRO A 134 -0.12 -4.54 -10.88
N HIS A 135 0.92 -3.73 -10.94
CA HIS A 135 0.79 -2.31 -11.30
C HIS A 135 0.20 -2.13 -12.71
N ARG A 136 0.57 -2.98 -13.68
CA ARG A 136 0.00 -2.94 -15.04
C ARG A 136 -1.48 -3.34 -15.08
N LEU A 137 -1.88 -4.26 -14.22
CA LEU A 137 -3.29 -4.59 -14.07
C LEU A 137 -4.09 -3.39 -13.56
N MET A 138 -3.49 -2.59 -12.70
CA MET A 138 -4.15 -1.45 -12.06
C MET A 138 -4.12 -0.17 -12.91
N GLU A 139 -3.18 -0.02 -13.83
CA GLU A 139 -3.06 1.19 -14.68
C GLU A 139 -4.39 1.67 -15.29
N PRO A 140 -5.26 0.82 -15.86
CA PRO A 140 -6.51 1.27 -16.47
C PRO A 140 -7.60 1.68 -15.48
N ILE A 141 -7.46 1.37 -14.20
CA ILE A 141 -8.52 1.59 -13.19
C ILE A 141 -8.11 2.51 -12.04
N VAL A 142 -6.89 3.02 -12.05
CA VAL A 142 -6.41 4.01 -11.08
C VAL A 142 -5.84 5.23 -11.80
N LYS A 143 -5.67 6.31 -11.07
CA LYS A 143 -5.06 7.53 -11.60
C LYS A 143 -3.56 7.39 -11.89
N TRP A 144 -2.87 6.59 -11.09
CA TRP A 144 -1.44 6.33 -11.21
C TRP A 144 -1.10 5.00 -10.55
N ALA A 145 -0.27 4.21 -11.19
CA ALA A 145 0.20 2.93 -10.69
C ALA A 145 1.72 2.82 -10.81
N ASN A 146 2.35 2.19 -9.82
CA ASN A 146 3.79 1.92 -9.83
C ASN A 146 4.12 0.65 -9.05
N GLN A 147 5.31 0.10 -9.31
CA GLN A 147 5.92 -0.95 -8.50
C GLN A 147 7.15 -0.37 -7.80
N ALA A 148 7.27 -0.60 -6.51
CA ALA A 148 8.47 -0.28 -5.76
C ALA A 148 9.64 -1.14 -6.26
N THR A 149 10.78 -0.53 -6.50
CA THR A 149 11.98 -1.19 -7.03
C THR A 149 13.18 -1.06 -6.12
N SER A 150 13.04 -0.30 -5.02
CA SER A 150 14.12 -0.05 -4.08
C SER A 150 13.57 0.32 -2.71
N SER A 151 14.09 -0.30 -1.66
CA SER A 151 13.81 0.07 -0.27
C SER A 151 14.26 1.52 0.01
N ALA A 152 15.35 1.97 -0.62
CA ALA A 152 15.89 3.31 -0.45
C ALA A 152 14.95 4.44 -0.92
N THR A 153 14.04 4.16 -1.84
CA THR A 153 13.09 5.15 -2.41
C THR A 153 11.64 4.88 -2.03
N LEU A 154 11.38 3.88 -1.18
CA LEU A 154 10.03 3.46 -0.86
C LEU A 154 9.20 4.55 -0.18
N TYR A 155 9.80 5.29 0.76
CA TYR A 155 9.16 6.43 1.39
C TYR A 155 8.68 7.47 0.38
N GLU A 156 9.57 7.91 -0.50
CA GLU A 156 9.27 8.93 -1.52
C GLU A 156 8.22 8.45 -2.52
N GLN A 157 8.24 7.16 -2.85
CA GLN A 157 7.24 6.58 -3.75
C GLN A 157 5.84 6.59 -3.14
N VAL A 158 5.71 6.27 -1.84
CA VAL A 158 4.43 6.31 -1.13
C VAL A 158 3.94 7.74 -0.95
N VAL A 159 4.82 8.68 -0.58
CA VAL A 159 4.48 10.11 -0.51
C VAL A 159 4.00 10.61 -1.87
N ARG A 160 4.72 10.29 -2.94
CA ARG A 160 4.33 10.66 -4.30
C ARG A 160 2.97 10.08 -4.69
N ALA A 161 2.69 8.83 -4.32
CA ALA A 161 1.37 8.23 -4.56
C ALA A 161 0.25 9.04 -3.90
N GLY A 162 0.43 9.42 -2.63
CA GLY A 162 -0.54 10.25 -1.90
C GLY A 162 -0.71 11.65 -2.50
N GLU A 163 0.36 12.31 -2.88
CA GLU A 163 0.30 13.60 -3.58
C GLU A 163 -0.43 13.49 -4.91
N MET A 164 -0.13 12.46 -5.70
CA MET A 164 -0.79 12.21 -6.97
C MET A 164 -2.28 11.89 -6.79
N ALA A 165 -2.65 11.15 -5.74
CA ALA A 165 -4.05 10.85 -5.45
C ALA A 165 -4.87 12.11 -5.20
N GLN A 166 -4.30 13.08 -4.49
CA GLN A 166 -4.98 14.32 -4.08
C GLN A 166 -4.99 15.43 -5.14
N ARG A 167 -4.08 15.40 -6.13
CA ARG A 167 -4.06 16.40 -7.21
C ARG A 167 -5.29 16.29 -8.10
N THR A 168 -5.82 17.42 -8.54
CA THR A 168 -6.96 17.48 -9.48
C THR A 168 -6.57 16.98 -10.88
N PRO A 169 -7.37 16.11 -11.51
CA PRO A 169 -8.52 15.41 -10.93
C PRO A 169 -8.06 14.40 -9.87
N ALA A 170 -8.71 14.40 -8.71
CA ALA A 170 -8.37 13.45 -7.63
C ALA A 170 -8.78 12.01 -8.00
N GLY A 171 -8.19 11.03 -7.33
CA GLY A 171 -8.51 9.61 -7.57
C GLY A 171 -7.54 8.67 -6.88
N PRO A 172 -7.81 7.36 -6.88
CA PRO A 172 -6.96 6.37 -6.25
C PRO A 172 -5.63 6.23 -6.98
N THR A 173 -4.57 5.98 -6.22
CA THR A 173 -3.26 5.58 -6.72
C THR A 173 -2.91 4.19 -6.20
N TYR A 174 -2.01 3.51 -6.88
CA TYR A 174 -1.61 2.16 -6.54
C TYR A 174 -0.08 2.01 -6.51
N VAL A 175 0.42 1.35 -5.45
CA VAL A 175 1.82 0.97 -5.32
C VAL A 175 1.91 -0.52 -4.98
N ASN A 176 2.57 -1.26 -5.85
CA ASN A 176 2.93 -2.65 -5.60
C ASN A 176 4.29 -2.72 -4.89
N VAL A 177 4.39 -3.50 -3.83
CA VAL A 177 5.62 -3.57 -3.02
C VAL A 177 6.09 -5.02 -2.90
N PRO A 178 7.17 -5.40 -3.61
CA PRO A 178 7.85 -6.67 -3.38
C PRO A 178 8.36 -6.78 -1.95
N ILE A 179 8.33 -8.01 -1.40
CA ILE A 179 8.65 -8.25 0.03
C ILE A 179 10.09 -7.82 0.36
N GLU A 180 11.04 -8.01 -0.55
CA GLU A 180 12.43 -7.63 -0.34
C GLU A 180 12.64 -6.12 -0.14
N ASN A 181 11.69 -5.30 -0.55
CA ASN A 181 11.76 -3.85 -0.35
C ASN A 181 11.18 -3.40 1.00
N MET A 182 10.57 -4.32 1.75
CA MET A 182 10.01 -4.02 3.07
C MET A 182 10.86 -4.53 4.23
N LEU A 183 11.75 -5.49 3.98
CA LEU A 183 12.61 -6.12 4.99
C LEU A 183 13.91 -5.37 5.24
#